data_f8e51cea38c0a85bde4150f0a17a0901
#
_entry.id   f8e51cea38c0a85bde4150f0a17a0901
#
_cell.length_a   1.000
_cell.length_b   1.000
_cell.length_c   1.000
_cell.angle_alpha   90.00
_cell.angle_beta   90.00
_cell.angle_gamma   90.00
#
_symmetry.space_group_name_H-M   'P 1'
#
loop_
_entity.id
_entity.type
_entity.pdbx_description
1 polymer ?
#
loop_
_entity_poly.entity_id
_entity_poly.type
_entity_poly.pdbx_seq_one_letter_code
_entity_poly.pdbx_strand_id
1 'polypeptide(L)'
;SDRINPIQRKYIPDLAAASETAATLLASLNKGGGEKKGGSEAFFTNSAENFLAAIIYFFVNFHPVGFKNGKKLKRYVSLAPDSEVVIPEGNKLELVIRNWDDYHALDTKGNIILDFVDKDGNDVSTDEDRMFVDLNGFSYLDRTGKQVHIERCWYEDDKGKEVEPDTITGEFSDMPHVLSFLGRSYDQVFNILMQDDKIASLMAPFKSAYENKANDQLEGMVGTLRVNAARLVSPEAYWVFTGDDFDLKISDKANPSYLVIANDPEKEQVIGSLNALVLNRLITRVNSKGNIPVSIIVDELPTLYFHKIDRLIGTARSNKVAVTLGFQELPQLEADYGKVGMQKIITTCGNIFMGAARNKETLEWAQNDVFGKAKQTSRSISINDNKVSTTISEKMDYLVPAAKIADMATGWLAGQAARDFTATDERMLNHFDIEQSEEFKTTKYFCKTHFDMKKIKDEEDHYVPLPKIYEFKNDREKEIMLNRNFKRVNEEVDKMVKELLGMA
;
A
#
# COMPACT_ATOMS: atom_id res chain seq x y z
N SER A 1 -7.04 12.26 6.64
CA SER A 1 -6.67 10.87 6.89
C SER A 1 -5.25 10.82 7.45
N ASP A 2 -5.03 9.87 8.32
CA ASP A 2 -3.74 9.65 8.95
C ASP A 2 -2.74 9.15 7.89
N ARG A 3 -1.46 9.42 8.10
CA ARG A 3 -0.41 9.18 7.11
C ARG A 3 0.40 7.96 7.50
N ILE A 4 0.81 7.20 6.50
CA ILE A 4 1.60 5.98 6.69
C ILE A 4 2.56 5.73 5.52
N ASN A 5 3.79 5.43 5.82
CA ASN A 5 4.78 5.05 4.83
C ASN A 5 5.07 3.54 4.90
N PRO A 6 4.55 2.73 3.96
CA PRO A 6 4.74 1.27 3.95
C PRO A 6 6.09 0.81 3.43
N ILE A 7 6.92 1.71 2.86
CA ILE A 7 8.23 1.36 2.29
C ILE A 7 9.41 1.98 3.04
N GLN A 8 9.21 2.31 4.31
CA GLN A 8 10.31 2.77 5.17
C GLN A 8 11.45 1.75 5.19
N ARG A 9 12.67 2.24 5.37
CA ARG A 9 13.87 1.40 5.49
C ARG A 9 13.72 0.24 6.48
N LYS A 10 13.05 0.47 7.62
CA LYS A 10 12.77 -0.58 8.63
C LYS A 10 11.97 -1.78 8.09
N TYR A 11 11.22 -1.59 7.00
CA TYR A 11 10.41 -2.62 6.37
C TYR A 11 11.10 -3.30 5.17
N ILE A 12 12.18 -2.71 4.66
CA ILE A 12 12.90 -3.17 3.47
C ILE A 12 14.38 -3.34 3.81
N PRO A 13 14.76 -4.39 4.53
CA PRO A 13 16.15 -4.58 4.98
C PRO A 13 17.11 -4.97 3.85
N ASP A 14 16.59 -5.54 2.76
CA ASP A 14 17.37 -6.09 1.67
C ASP A 14 16.67 -5.99 0.31
N LEU A 15 17.38 -6.41 -0.72
CA LEU A 15 16.89 -6.40 -2.11
C LEU A 15 15.69 -7.33 -2.33
N ALA A 16 15.62 -8.45 -1.61
CA ALA A 16 14.50 -9.39 -1.70
C ALA A 16 13.19 -8.75 -1.21
N ALA A 17 13.27 -7.99 -0.11
CA ALA A 17 12.13 -7.22 0.41
C ALA A 17 11.70 -6.09 -0.54
N ALA A 18 12.64 -5.45 -1.25
CA ALA A 18 12.34 -4.47 -2.30
C ALA A 18 11.61 -5.13 -3.48
N SER A 19 12.09 -6.29 -3.94
CA SER A 19 11.46 -7.07 -5.02
C SER A 19 10.05 -7.54 -4.62
N GLU A 20 9.86 -8.02 -3.39
CA GLU A 20 8.53 -8.39 -2.91
C GLU A 20 7.57 -7.19 -2.85
N THR A 21 8.08 -6.02 -2.49
CA THR A 21 7.28 -4.78 -2.48
C THR A 21 6.87 -4.38 -3.89
N ALA A 22 7.79 -4.43 -4.85
CA ALA A 22 7.53 -4.16 -6.26
C ALA A 22 6.50 -5.15 -6.84
N ALA A 23 6.67 -6.45 -6.57
CA ALA A 23 5.72 -7.49 -6.97
C ALA A 23 4.32 -7.25 -6.40
N THR A 24 4.22 -6.87 -5.14
CA THR A 24 2.94 -6.56 -4.49
C THR A 24 2.23 -5.40 -5.17
N LEU A 25 2.94 -4.30 -5.45
CA LEU A 25 2.36 -3.14 -6.12
C LEU A 25 1.93 -3.47 -7.55
N LEU A 26 2.79 -4.12 -8.32
CA LEU A 26 2.47 -4.51 -9.69
C LEU A 26 1.30 -5.48 -9.79
N ALA A 27 1.24 -6.46 -8.89
CA ALA A 27 0.12 -7.39 -8.84
C ALA A 27 -1.21 -6.67 -8.55
N SER A 28 -1.19 -5.68 -7.66
CA SER A 28 -2.39 -4.90 -7.33
C SER A 28 -2.80 -3.94 -8.46
N LEU A 29 -1.85 -3.36 -9.17
CA LEU A 29 -2.11 -2.50 -10.35
C LEU A 29 -2.66 -3.28 -11.54
N ASN A 30 -2.31 -4.56 -11.65
CA ASN A 30 -2.77 -5.49 -12.69
C ASN A 30 -3.97 -6.34 -12.25
N LYS A 31 -4.60 -6.02 -11.12
CA LYS A 31 -5.80 -6.70 -10.61
C LYS A 31 -6.86 -6.81 -11.71
N GLY A 32 -7.45 -8.01 -11.89
CA GLY A 32 -8.44 -8.27 -12.93
C GLY A 32 -7.86 -8.61 -14.31
N GLY A 33 -6.53 -8.63 -14.49
CA GLY A 33 -5.87 -8.90 -15.77
C GLY A 33 -5.76 -10.38 -16.19
N GLY A 34 -6.39 -11.30 -15.47
CA GLY A 34 -6.39 -12.74 -15.80
C GLY A 34 -5.10 -13.48 -15.44
N GLU A 35 -5.09 -14.80 -15.63
CA GLU A 35 -3.91 -15.65 -15.38
C GLU A 35 -2.71 -15.16 -16.19
N LYS A 36 -1.52 -15.17 -15.58
CA LYS A 36 -0.25 -14.85 -16.24
C LYS A 36 -0.12 -15.70 -17.50
N LYS A 37 -0.31 -15.09 -18.66
CA LYS A 37 -0.03 -15.73 -19.95
C LYS A 37 1.48 -15.96 -20.03
N GLY A 38 1.90 -17.12 -20.49
CA GLY A 38 3.30 -17.49 -20.61
C GLY A 38 4.06 -16.70 -21.69
N GLY A 39 5.38 -16.75 -21.68
CA GLY A 39 6.24 -16.21 -22.73
C GLY A 39 6.57 -14.71 -22.55
N SER A 40 6.33 -13.91 -23.57
CA SER A 40 6.73 -12.50 -23.61
C SER A 40 6.09 -11.63 -22.51
N GLU A 41 4.84 -11.92 -22.13
CA GLU A 41 4.14 -11.17 -21.09
C GLU A 41 4.76 -11.37 -19.70
N ALA A 42 5.19 -12.60 -19.38
CA ALA A 42 5.93 -12.86 -18.16
C ALA A 42 7.29 -12.15 -18.13
N PHE A 43 7.97 -12.05 -19.26
CA PHE A 43 9.22 -11.31 -19.38
C PHE A 43 9.01 -9.81 -19.09
N PHE A 44 8.00 -9.18 -19.67
CA PHE A 44 7.71 -7.76 -19.44
C PHE A 44 7.29 -7.48 -17.99
N THR A 45 6.49 -8.36 -17.39
CA THR A 45 6.10 -8.24 -15.98
C THR A 45 7.30 -8.33 -15.04
N ASN A 46 8.18 -9.32 -15.26
CA ASN A 46 9.40 -9.49 -14.45
C ASN A 46 10.38 -8.33 -14.64
N SER A 47 10.46 -7.78 -15.86
CA SER A 47 11.28 -6.60 -16.13
C SER A 47 10.76 -5.38 -15.37
N ALA A 48 9.47 -5.11 -15.43
CA ALA A 48 8.84 -4.02 -14.68
C ALA A 48 9.03 -4.17 -13.16
N GLU A 49 8.94 -5.40 -12.64
CA GLU A 49 9.19 -5.71 -11.22
C GLU A 49 10.64 -5.40 -10.84
N ASN A 50 11.62 -5.86 -11.63
CA ASN A 50 13.03 -5.59 -11.37
C ASN A 50 13.34 -4.09 -11.40
N PHE A 51 12.76 -3.37 -12.36
CA PHE A 51 12.97 -1.93 -12.49
C PHE A 51 12.42 -1.16 -11.28
N LEU A 52 11.20 -1.48 -10.85
CA LEU A 52 10.59 -0.87 -9.67
C LEU A 52 11.34 -1.25 -8.39
N ALA A 53 11.76 -2.51 -8.26
CA ALA A 53 12.57 -2.98 -7.12
C ALA A 53 13.90 -2.25 -7.02
N ALA A 54 14.56 -1.99 -8.16
CA ALA A 54 15.80 -1.22 -8.23
C ALA A 54 15.59 0.20 -7.68
N ILE A 55 14.53 0.89 -8.10
CA ILE A 55 14.21 2.24 -7.62
C ILE A 55 13.88 2.23 -6.12
N ILE A 56 13.04 1.30 -5.65
CA ILE A 56 12.70 1.18 -4.22
C ILE A 56 13.97 0.95 -3.40
N TYR A 57 14.83 0.02 -3.81
CA TYR A 57 16.07 -0.29 -3.09
C TYR A 57 17.05 0.88 -3.08
N PHE A 58 17.10 1.63 -4.17
CA PHE A 58 17.89 2.88 -4.25
C PHE A 58 17.45 3.85 -3.15
N PHE A 59 16.15 4.20 -3.06
CA PHE A 59 15.66 5.14 -2.07
C PHE A 59 15.81 4.65 -0.62
N VAL A 60 15.70 3.35 -0.38
CA VAL A 60 15.93 2.74 0.94
C VAL A 60 17.36 2.97 1.43
N ASN A 61 18.34 3.02 0.53
CA ASN A 61 19.75 3.20 0.86
C ASN A 61 20.28 4.60 0.59
N PHE A 62 19.52 5.44 -0.11
CA PHE A 62 19.91 6.81 -0.35
C PHE A 62 19.95 7.62 0.95
N HIS A 63 20.96 8.48 1.09
CA HIS A 63 21.21 9.28 2.29
C HIS A 63 21.47 10.74 1.90
N PRO A 64 20.40 11.53 1.76
CA PRO A 64 20.54 12.95 1.44
C PRO A 64 21.29 13.69 2.54
N VAL A 65 22.11 14.66 2.13
CA VAL A 65 22.78 15.62 3.01
C VAL A 65 21.84 16.79 3.28
N GLY A 66 22.01 17.43 4.42
CA GLY A 66 21.28 18.67 4.73
C GLY A 66 20.29 18.54 5.89
N PHE A 67 20.56 17.62 6.81
CA PHE A 67 19.73 17.40 7.98
C PHE A 67 20.53 17.63 9.28
N LYS A 68 19.82 17.86 10.38
CA LYS A 68 20.36 17.83 11.74
C LYS A 68 19.29 17.33 12.70
N ASN A 69 19.60 16.27 13.44
CA ASN A 69 18.64 15.65 14.38
C ASN A 69 17.27 15.36 13.75
N GLY A 70 17.24 14.87 12.50
CA GLY A 70 16.01 14.56 11.77
C GLY A 70 15.27 15.76 11.17
N LYS A 71 15.79 16.98 11.31
CA LYS A 71 15.21 18.17 10.72
C LYS A 71 16.01 18.63 9.50
N LYS A 72 15.31 19.05 8.46
CA LYS A 72 15.91 19.63 7.25
C LYS A 72 16.48 21.01 7.59
N LEU A 73 17.68 21.25 7.14
CA LEU A 73 18.37 22.51 7.30
C LEU A 73 18.16 23.41 6.08
N LYS A 74 18.18 24.72 6.31
CA LYS A 74 18.28 25.68 5.22
C LYS A 74 19.75 25.84 4.80
N ARG A 75 19.97 25.96 3.48
CA ARG A 75 21.30 26.14 2.89
C ARG A 75 21.47 27.58 2.42
N TYR A 76 22.50 28.21 2.89
CA TYR A 76 22.84 29.60 2.57
C TYR A 76 24.12 29.68 1.79
N VAL A 77 24.32 30.81 1.09
CA VAL A 77 25.52 31.10 0.31
C VAL A 77 26.03 32.52 0.59
N SER A 78 27.35 32.69 0.54
CA SER A 78 28.00 34.00 0.40
C SER A 78 28.49 34.20 -1.03
N LEU A 79 28.52 35.44 -1.44
CA LEU A 79 29.01 35.82 -2.75
C LEU A 79 30.52 36.17 -2.71
N ALA A 80 31.21 35.79 -3.75
CA ALA A 80 32.58 36.18 -3.94
C ALA A 80 32.72 37.72 -4.15
N PRO A 81 33.85 38.34 -3.79
CA PRO A 81 34.03 39.79 -3.87
C PRO A 81 33.91 40.38 -5.28
N ASP A 82 34.09 39.56 -6.33
CA ASP A 82 33.93 39.92 -7.72
C ASP A 82 32.49 39.84 -8.24
N SER A 83 31.53 39.44 -7.38
CA SER A 83 30.13 39.42 -7.73
C SER A 83 29.58 40.83 -7.90
N GLU A 84 28.81 41.04 -8.97
CA GLU A 84 28.22 42.35 -9.30
C GLU A 84 26.95 42.67 -8.50
N VAL A 85 26.49 41.72 -7.66
CA VAL A 85 25.28 41.85 -6.86
C VAL A 85 25.65 42.15 -5.42
N VAL A 86 24.96 43.10 -4.80
CA VAL A 86 25.12 43.46 -3.39
C VAL A 86 23.97 42.90 -2.60
N ILE A 87 24.28 42.15 -1.53
CA ILE A 87 23.28 41.66 -0.58
C ILE A 87 22.88 42.83 0.33
N PRO A 88 21.58 43.17 0.42
CA PRO A 88 21.12 44.22 1.33
C PRO A 88 21.48 43.89 2.77
N GLU A 89 21.79 44.91 3.57
CA GLU A 89 22.13 44.77 4.99
C GLU A 89 20.99 44.05 5.75
N GLY A 90 21.34 43.01 6.48
CA GLY A 90 20.39 42.21 7.26
C GLY A 90 19.75 41.04 6.45
N ASN A 91 20.01 40.92 5.15
CA ASN A 91 19.52 39.83 4.35
C ASN A 91 20.58 38.73 4.14
N LYS A 92 20.15 37.52 3.82
CA LYS A 92 20.98 36.38 3.43
C LYS A 92 20.51 35.84 2.11
N LEU A 93 21.35 35.09 1.44
CA LEU A 93 20.97 34.34 0.23
C LEU A 93 20.71 32.86 0.58
N GLU A 94 19.49 32.42 0.41
CA GLU A 94 19.10 31.02 0.54
C GLU A 94 19.21 30.32 -0.82
N LEU A 95 19.88 29.17 -0.86
CA LEU A 95 19.93 28.31 -2.03
C LEU A 95 18.67 27.45 -2.06
N VAL A 96 17.77 27.78 -2.97
CA VAL A 96 16.47 27.13 -3.09
C VAL A 96 16.36 26.43 -4.43
N ILE A 97 15.70 25.26 -4.46
CA ILE A 97 15.40 24.55 -5.68
C ILE A 97 13.95 24.81 -6.04
N ARG A 98 13.74 25.42 -7.19
CA ARG A 98 12.40 25.76 -7.70
C ARG A 98 12.25 25.33 -9.15
N ASN A 99 10.99 25.22 -9.57
CA ASN A 99 10.63 25.02 -10.95
C ASN A 99 10.45 26.40 -11.65
N TRP A 100 11.02 26.54 -12.84
CA TRP A 100 11.07 27.80 -13.59
C TRP A 100 9.77 28.26 -14.21
N ASP A 101 8.71 27.50 -14.15
CA ASP A 101 7.42 27.87 -14.79
C ASP A 101 6.90 29.23 -14.33
N ASP A 102 7.33 29.69 -13.16
CA ASP A 102 6.96 31.00 -12.62
C ASP A 102 7.87 32.15 -13.10
N TYR A 103 8.98 31.86 -13.80
CA TYR A 103 10.00 32.82 -14.19
C TYR A 103 10.29 32.74 -15.69
N HIS A 104 9.63 33.53 -16.46
CA HIS A 104 9.58 33.54 -17.92
C HIS A 104 10.93 33.68 -18.70
N ALA A 105 12.08 33.48 -18.06
CA ALA A 105 13.29 33.96 -18.69
C ALA A 105 14.28 32.90 -19.19
N LEU A 106 14.42 31.70 -18.61
CA LEU A 106 15.61 30.94 -18.93
C LEU A 106 15.47 29.44 -19.20
N ASP A 107 14.65 28.67 -18.58
CA ASP A 107 14.49 27.24 -18.90
C ASP A 107 13.35 26.60 -18.14
N THR A 108 12.63 25.67 -18.79
CA THR A 108 11.50 24.90 -18.23
C THR A 108 11.90 23.71 -17.36
N LYS A 109 13.18 23.50 -17.06
CA LYS A 109 13.69 22.26 -16.45
C LYS A 109 14.01 22.32 -14.97
N GLY A 110 13.46 23.26 -14.23
CA GLY A 110 13.70 23.40 -12.78
C GLY A 110 15.18 23.62 -12.44
N ASN A 111 15.53 24.77 -11.92
CA ASN A 111 16.90 25.17 -11.64
C ASN A 111 17.09 25.58 -10.19
N ILE A 112 18.32 25.65 -9.74
CA ILE A 112 18.68 26.19 -8.43
C ILE A 112 18.53 27.71 -8.50
N ILE A 113 17.85 28.29 -7.51
CA ILE A 113 17.64 29.74 -7.38
C ILE A 113 18.25 30.22 -6.07
N LEU A 114 18.77 31.44 -6.09
CA LEU A 114 19.16 32.16 -4.87
C LEU A 114 18.08 33.15 -4.53
N ASP A 115 17.47 33.00 -3.36
CA ASP A 115 16.48 33.92 -2.82
C ASP A 115 17.08 34.76 -1.70
N PHE A 116 16.73 36.04 -1.65
CA PHE A 116 17.00 36.89 -0.51
C PHE A 116 16.06 36.56 0.63
N VAL A 117 16.59 36.27 1.80
CA VAL A 117 15.80 36.04 3.00
C VAL A 117 16.20 37.03 4.09
N ASP A 118 15.24 37.47 4.89
CA ASP A 118 15.46 38.32 6.06
C ASP A 118 16.10 37.53 7.22
N LYS A 119 16.38 38.22 8.28
CA LYS A 119 16.96 37.64 9.51
C LYS A 119 16.07 36.54 10.12
N ASP A 120 14.78 36.55 9.84
CA ASP A 120 13.80 35.59 10.32
C ASP A 120 13.59 34.43 9.34
N GLY A 121 14.27 34.49 8.18
CA GLY A 121 14.26 33.45 7.15
C GLY A 121 13.04 33.49 6.23
N ASN A 122 12.34 34.63 6.15
CA ASN A 122 11.26 34.82 5.20
C ASN A 122 11.83 35.27 3.85
N ASP A 123 11.28 34.75 2.75
CA ASP A 123 11.61 35.18 1.40
C ASP A 123 11.19 36.64 1.21
N VAL A 124 12.17 37.51 0.96
CA VAL A 124 12.00 38.93 0.68
C VAL A 124 12.46 39.29 -0.73
N SER A 125 12.73 38.29 -1.57
CA SER A 125 13.14 38.49 -2.95
C SER A 125 12.01 39.14 -3.75
N THR A 126 12.36 40.11 -4.54
CA THR A 126 11.52 40.55 -5.67
C THR A 126 11.87 39.73 -6.90
N ASP A 127 11.00 39.76 -7.90
CA ASP A 127 11.29 39.10 -9.16
C ASP A 127 12.54 39.67 -9.87
N GLU A 128 12.97 40.86 -9.52
CA GLU A 128 14.15 41.52 -10.08
C GLU A 128 15.43 41.09 -9.37
N ASP A 129 15.35 40.74 -8.09
CA ASP A 129 16.50 40.39 -7.23
C ASP A 129 16.92 38.92 -7.32
N ARG A 130 16.01 38.06 -7.82
CA ARG A 130 16.26 36.62 -7.86
C ARG A 130 17.37 36.27 -8.86
N MET A 131 18.29 35.45 -8.42
CA MET A 131 19.42 35.00 -9.20
C MET A 131 19.21 33.57 -9.71
N PHE A 132 19.66 33.32 -10.91
CA PHE A 132 19.40 32.08 -11.61
C PHE A 132 20.70 31.38 -12.01
N VAL A 133 20.69 30.05 -12.13
CA VAL A 133 21.83 29.30 -12.62
C VAL A 133 22.04 29.58 -14.12
N ASP A 134 23.25 29.97 -14.49
CA ASP A 134 23.65 30.02 -15.89
C ASP A 134 23.64 28.61 -16.49
N LEU A 135 23.08 28.45 -17.70
CA LEU A 135 23.02 27.20 -18.43
C LEU A 135 24.40 26.61 -18.76
N ASN A 136 25.47 27.42 -18.68
CA ASN A 136 26.84 26.97 -18.87
C ASN A 136 27.52 26.43 -17.61
N GLY A 137 26.80 26.40 -16.48
CA GLY A 137 27.09 25.41 -15.43
C GLY A 137 27.72 25.88 -14.14
N PHE A 138 28.13 27.14 -13.92
CA PHE A 138 28.82 27.46 -12.65
C PHE A 138 28.67 28.92 -12.14
N SER A 139 27.91 29.77 -12.77
CA SER A 139 27.60 31.10 -12.31
C SER A 139 26.08 31.33 -12.26
N TYR A 140 25.68 32.17 -11.32
CA TYR A 140 24.32 32.63 -11.22
C TYR A 140 24.16 33.98 -11.90
N LEU A 141 23.05 34.20 -12.58
CA LEU A 141 22.74 35.46 -13.24
C LEU A 141 21.51 36.05 -12.57
N ASP A 142 21.49 37.38 -12.35
CA ASP A 142 20.26 38.10 -12.13
C ASP A 142 19.50 38.35 -13.46
N ARG A 143 18.31 38.92 -13.40
CA ARG A 143 17.53 39.24 -14.62
C ARG A 143 18.19 40.26 -15.54
N THR A 144 19.14 41.02 -15.04
CA THR A 144 19.89 42.02 -15.78
C THR A 144 21.12 41.43 -16.48
N GLY A 145 21.40 40.14 -16.24
CA GLY A 145 22.56 39.44 -16.79
C GLY A 145 23.85 39.65 -15.99
N LYS A 146 23.76 40.20 -14.76
CA LYS A 146 24.90 40.34 -13.87
C LYS A 146 25.31 38.97 -13.32
N GLN A 147 26.59 38.68 -13.42
CA GLN A 147 27.16 37.43 -12.93
C GLN A 147 27.32 37.43 -11.40
N VAL A 148 27.03 36.28 -10.80
CA VAL A 148 27.18 36.05 -9.38
C VAL A 148 27.99 34.79 -9.13
N HIS A 149 29.08 34.92 -8.41
CA HIS A 149 29.93 33.80 -8.02
C HIS A 149 29.73 33.48 -6.54
N ILE A 150 29.52 32.21 -6.24
CA ILE A 150 29.38 31.73 -4.84
C ILE A 150 30.78 31.50 -4.29
N GLU A 151 31.10 32.14 -3.18
CA GLU A 151 32.34 31.92 -2.45
C GLU A 151 32.21 30.73 -1.47
N ARG A 152 31.09 30.65 -0.75
CA ARG A 152 30.89 29.67 0.30
C ARG A 152 29.42 29.25 0.40
N CYS A 153 29.20 27.97 0.71
CA CYS A 153 27.91 27.43 1.11
C CYS A 153 27.96 26.90 2.55
N TRP A 154 26.88 27.08 3.31
CA TRP A 154 26.75 26.51 4.64
C TRP A 154 25.30 26.17 4.98
N TYR A 155 25.10 25.44 6.06
CA TYR A 155 23.79 25.09 6.57
C TYR A 155 23.56 25.76 7.94
N GLU A 156 22.32 26.19 8.20
CA GLU A 156 21.92 26.76 9.49
C GLU A 156 20.77 25.99 10.12
N ASP A 157 20.78 25.92 11.46
CA ASP A 157 19.67 25.38 12.26
C ASP A 157 18.54 26.41 12.41
N ASP A 158 17.45 26.00 13.08
CA ASP A 158 16.25 26.84 13.33
C ASP A 158 16.58 28.14 14.12
N LYS A 159 17.78 28.26 14.69
CA LYS A 159 18.24 29.42 15.44
C LYS A 159 19.17 30.32 14.64
N GLY A 160 19.37 29.99 13.37
CA GLY A 160 20.30 30.74 12.49
C GLY A 160 21.77 30.50 12.81
N LYS A 161 22.10 29.43 13.53
CA LYS A 161 23.47 29.03 13.80
C LYS A 161 23.97 28.09 12.73
N GLU A 162 25.16 28.36 12.20
CA GLU A 162 25.84 27.45 11.29
C GLU A 162 26.12 26.11 11.96
N VAL A 163 25.76 25.03 11.27
CA VAL A 163 25.92 23.66 11.73
C VAL A 163 26.41 22.76 10.60
N GLU A 164 27.22 21.77 10.97
CA GLU A 164 27.60 20.70 10.07
C GLU A 164 26.38 19.82 9.78
N PRO A 165 26.01 19.61 8.50
CA PRO A 165 24.86 18.79 8.16
C PRO A 165 25.16 17.31 8.36
N ASP A 166 24.16 16.58 8.82
CA ASP A 166 24.17 15.12 8.87
C ASP A 166 23.49 14.53 7.63
N THR A 167 23.70 13.24 7.39
CA THR A 167 22.96 12.47 6.41
C THR A 167 21.93 11.59 7.10
N ILE A 168 20.77 11.37 6.46
CA ILE A 168 19.74 10.47 6.96
C ILE A 168 19.48 9.39 5.90
N THR A 169 19.89 8.16 6.20
CA THR A 169 19.69 7.05 5.27
C THR A 169 18.22 6.66 5.19
N GLY A 170 17.68 6.60 3.96
CA GLY A 170 16.29 6.21 3.70
C GLY A 170 15.26 7.30 4.02
N GLU A 171 15.66 8.55 4.14
CA GLU A 171 14.74 9.67 4.37
C GLU A 171 13.73 9.81 3.22
N PHE A 172 14.15 9.55 1.98
CA PHE A 172 13.28 9.58 0.81
C PHE A 172 12.71 8.19 0.45
N SER A 173 12.77 7.24 1.38
CA SER A 173 12.21 5.91 1.17
C SER A 173 10.70 5.91 1.36
N ASP A 174 9.97 6.52 0.45
CA ASP A 174 8.51 6.52 0.38
C ASP A 174 8.01 6.43 -1.06
N MET A 175 6.74 6.05 -1.23
CA MET A 175 6.16 5.86 -2.56
C MET A 175 6.12 7.13 -3.40
N PRO A 176 5.80 8.31 -2.88
CA PRO A 176 5.86 9.55 -3.63
C PRO A 176 7.22 9.86 -4.27
N HIS A 177 8.33 9.67 -3.54
CA HIS A 177 9.67 9.85 -4.09
C HIS A 177 9.97 8.81 -5.18
N VAL A 178 9.61 7.54 -4.96
CA VAL A 178 9.73 6.47 -5.97
C VAL A 178 8.95 6.82 -7.23
N LEU A 179 7.69 7.26 -7.12
CA LEU A 179 6.85 7.63 -8.26
C LEU A 179 7.38 8.86 -9.00
N SER A 180 7.81 9.87 -8.27
CA SER A 180 8.41 11.07 -8.86
C SER A 180 9.68 10.75 -9.64
N PHE A 181 10.55 9.89 -9.12
CA PHE A 181 11.77 9.44 -9.79
C PHE A 181 11.48 8.55 -11.00
N LEU A 182 10.51 7.62 -10.89
CA LEU A 182 10.07 6.77 -12.00
C LEU A 182 9.59 7.58 -13.21
N GLY A 183 9.06 8.78 -12.98
CA GLY A 183 8.63 9.71 -14.03
C GLY A 183 9.77 10.42 -14.77
N ARG A 184 11.03 10.32 -14.33
CA ARG A 184 12.18 10.99 -14.96
C ARG A 184 12.59 10.32 -16.28
N SER A 185 13.44 11.01 -17.06
CA SER A 185 13.96 10.43 -18.31
C SER A 185 14.76 9.15 -18.05
N TYR A 186 14.82 8.28 -19.05
CA TYR A 186 15.62 7.06 -18.94
C TYR A 186 17.08 7.36 -18.64
N ASP A 187 17.66 8.39 -19.29
CA ASP A 187 19.04 8.78 -19.05
C ASP A 187 19.29 9.16 -17.58
N GLN A 188 18.39 9.92 -16.98
CA GLN A 188 18.51 10.28 -15.55
C GLN A 188 18.41 9.05 -14.66
N VAL A 189 17.40 8.23 -14.87
CA VAL A 189 17.14 7.06 -14.02
C VAL A 189 18.24 6.01 -14.15
N PHE A 190 18.64 5.66 -15.38
CA PHE A 190 19.65 4.62 -15.60
C PHE A 190 21.04 5.07 -15.13
N ASN A 191 21.46 6.30 -15.43
CA ASN A 191 22.76 6.80 -14.99
C ASN A 191 22.89 6.81 -13.45
N ILE A 192 21.79 7.03 -12.72
CA ILE A 192 21.81 7.00 -11.25
C ILE A 192 21.81 5.56 -10.75
N LEU A 193 20.87 4.71 -11.22
CA LEU A 193 20.73 3.37 -10.71
C LEU A 193 21.92 2.47 -11.02
N MET A 194 22.61 2.69 -12.13
CA MET A 194 23.78 1.89 -12.52
C MET A 194 25.07 2.25 -11.76
N GLN A 195 25.07 3.26 -10.90
CA GLN A 195 26.19 3.59 -10.04
C GLN A 195 26.35 2.63 -8.85
N ASP A 196 25.29 1.91 -8.46
CA ASP A 196 25.33 0.92 -7.38
C ASP A 196 25.38 -0.49 -7.95
N ASP A 197 26.48 -1.23 -7.68
CA ASP A 197 26.68 -2.60 -8.18
C ASP A 197 25.56 -3.57 -7.79
N LYS A 198 24.94 -3.37 -6.63
CA LYS A 198 23.83 -4.22 -6.17
C LYS A 198 22.58 -3.99 -7.00
N ILE A 199 22.31 -2.74 -7.35
CA ILE A 199 21.19 -2.35 -8.20
C ILE A 199 21.49 -2.70 -9.65
N ALA A 200 22.71 -2.54 -10.10
CA ALA A 200 23.14 -2.84 -11.46
C ALA A 200 22.78 -4.27 -11.88
N SER A 201 22.77 -5.23 -10.96
CA SER A 201 22.33 -6.61 -11.23
C SER A 201 20.87 -6.71 -11.64
N LEU A 202 19.98 -5.92 -11.03
CA LEU A 202 18.57 -5.83 -11.42
C LEU A 202 18.37 -5.10 -12.74
N MET A 203 19.28 -4.19 -13.06
CA MET A 203 19.26 -3.40 -14.29
C MET A 203 19.86 -4.13 -15.50
N ALA A 204 20.52 -5.28 -15.30
CA ALA A 204 21.15 -6.04 -16.36
C ALA A 204 20.24 -6.35 -17.56
N PRO A 205 18.96 -6.72 -17.42
CA PRO A 205 18.06 -6.96 -18.55
C PRO A 205 17.82 -5.75 -19.44
N PHE A 206 18.02 -4.53 -18.90
CA PHE A 206 17.77 -3.27 -19.59
C PHE A 206 19.04 -2.67 -20.22
N LYS A 207 20.20 -3.11 -19.76
CA LYS A 207 21.50 -2.52 -20.11
C LYS A 207 21.70 -2.44 -21.63
N SER A 208 21.48 -3.53 -22.34
CA SER A 208 21.67 -3.57 -23.80
C SER A 208 20.72 -2.61 -24.53
N ALA A 209 19.44 -2.56 -24.11
CA ALA A 209 18.48 -1.66 -24.72
C ALA A 209 18.83 -0.18 -24.46
N TYR A 210 19.30 0.11 -23.25
CA TYR A 210 19.71 1.46 -22.86
C TYR A 210 20.98 1.91 -23.61
N GLU A 211 22.06 1.11 -23.63
CA GLU A 211 23.31 1.40 -24.31
C GLU A 211 23.15 1.58 -25.84
N ASN A 212 22.25 0.80 -26.43
CA ASN A 212 21.91 0.89 -27.85
C ASN A 212 20.86 1.98 -28.17
N LYS A 213 20.39 2.74 -27.16
CA LYS A 213 19.33 3.75 -27.29
C LYS A 213 18.05 3.20 -27.92
N ALA A 214 17.72 1.93 -27.63
CA ALA A 214 16.54 1.25 -28.13
C ALA A 214 15.31 1.61 -27.26
N ASN A 215 14.86 2.87 -27.37
CA ASN A 215 13.77 3.41 -26.54
C ASN A 215 12.49 2.62 -26.67
N ASP A 216 12.13 2.13 -27.87
CA ASP A 216 10.92 1.31 -28.07
C ASP A 216 10.99 0.00 -27.27
N GLN A 217 12.17 -0.59 -27.15
CA GLN A 217 12.37 -1.78 -26.32
C GLN A 217 12.26 -1.46 -24.83
N LEU A 218 12.83 -0.34 -24.38
CA LEU A 218 12.70 0.13 -22.99
C LEU A 218 11.24 0.44 -22.66
N GLU A 219 10.51 1.10 -23.54
CA GLU A 219 9.08 1.35 -23.37
C GLU A 219 8.29 0.04 -23.33
N GLY A 220 8.63 -0.96 -24.12
CA GLY A 220 8.02 -2.29 -24.01
C GLY A 220 8.23 -2.94 -22.65
N MET A 221 9.39 -2.74 -22.01
CA MET A 221 9.75 -3.33 -20.72
C MET A 221 9.18 -2.57 -19.52
N VAL A 222 9.13 -1.24 -19.57
CA VAL A 222 8.75 -0.41 -18.40
C VAL A 222 7.60 0.57 -18.65
N GLY A 223 7.18 0.75 -19.89
CA GLY A 223 6.15 1.73 -20.26
C GLY A 223 4.82 1.44 -19.57
N THR A 224 4.39 0.18 -19.54
CA THR A 224 3.16 -0.21 -18.83
C THR A 224 3.24 0.10 -17.33
N LEU A 225 4.41 -0.11 -16.70
CA LEU A 225 4.64 0.28 -15.30
C LEU A 225 4.48 1.80 -15.13
N ARG A 226 5.10 2.61 -16.01
CA ARG A 226 5.01 4.08 -15.96
C ARG A 226 3.57 4.56 -16.11
N VAL A 227 2.83 4.03 -17.06
CA VAL A 227 1.41 4.39 -17.27
C VAL A 227 0.57 4.04 -16.05
N ASN A 228 0.75 2.84 -15.49
CA ASN A 228 0.01 2.41 -14.32
C ASN A 228 0.41 3.20 -13.06
N ALA A 229 1.71 3.45 -12.87
CA ALA A 229 2.23 4.22 -11.76
C ALA A 229 1.80 5.71 -11.82
N ALA A 230 1.66 6.29 -13.01
CA ALA A 230 1.19 7.66 -13.19
C ALA A 230 -0.21 7.88 -12.59
N ARG A 231 -1.06 6.85 -12.54
CA ARG A 231 -2.38 6.91 -11.90
C ARG A 231 -2.30 7.12 -10.39
N LEU A 232 -1.19 6.72 -9.75
CA LEU A 232 -0.97 6.87 -8.32
C LEU A 232 -0.46 8.27 -7.93
N VAL A 233 -0.12 9.09 -8.93
CA VAL A 233 0.41 10.43 -8.71
C VAL A 233 -0.72 11.40 -8.44
N SER A 234 -0.93 11.73 -7.17
CA SER A 234 -1.89 12.75 -6.73
C SER A 234 -1.42 13.43 -5.45
N PRO A 235 -1.82 14.69 -5.20
CA PRO A 235 -1.48 15.40 -3.97
C PRO A 235 -1.94 14.66 -2.70
N GLU A 236 -3.09 14.00 -2.75
CA GLU A 236 -3.64 13.22 -1.64
C GLU A 236 -2.82 11.97 -1.35
N ALA A 237 -2.45 11.20 -2.39
CA ALA A 237 -1.59 10.03 -2.23
C ALA A 237 -0.21 10.43 -1.70
N TYR A 238 0.36 11.50 -2.22
CA TYR A 238 1.64 12.02 -1.75
C TYR A 238 1.59 12.43 -0.28
N TRP A 239 0.51 13.09 0.15
CA TRP A 239 0.32 13.45 1.56
C TRP A 239 0.30 12.22 2.46
N VAL A 240 -0.53 11.25 2.13
CA VAL A 240 -0.69 10.04 2.97
C VAL A 240 0.59 9.24 3.06
N PHE A 241 1.27 9.03 1.93
CA PHE A 241 2.38 8.09 1.85
C PHE A 241 3.79 8.68 2.09
N THR A 242 3.90 9.99 2.30
CA THR A 242 5.13 10.63 2.82
C THR A 242 5.16 10.76 4.34
N GLY A 243 4.08 10.45 5.04
CA GLY A 243 4.00 10.60 6.50
C GLY A 243 4.19 9.27 7.23
N ASP A 244 4.40 9.36 8.54
CA ASP A 244 4.55 8.21 9.44
C ASP A 244 3.91 8.55 10.80
N ASP A 245 2.58 8.68 10.80
CA ASP A 245 1.81 9.11 11.97
C ASP A 245 1.59 7.96 12.98
N PHE A 246 1.69 6.69 12.53
CA PHE A 246 1.48 5.51 13.36
C PHE A 246 2.28 4.29 12.86
N ASP A 247 2.46 3.27 13.72
CA ASP A 247 3.14 2.01 13.35
C ASP A 247 2.11 0.93 12.98
N LEU A 248 2.43 0.14 11.96
CA LEU A 248 1.59 -1.00 11.51
C LEU A 248 1.66 -2.22 12.44
N LYS A 249 2.45 -2.19 13.51
CA LYS A 249 2.47 -3.25 14.53
C LYS A 249 1.32 -3.09 15.51
N ILE A 250 0.09 -3.13 15.01
CA ILE A 250 -1.13 -2.89 15.80
C ILE A 250 -1.32 -3.89 16.96
N SER A 251 -0.66 -5.05 16.89
CA SER A 251 -0.68 -6.10 17.92
C SER A 251 0.49 -6.02 18.91
N ASP A 252 1.15 -4.86 19.03
CA ASP A 252 2.17 -4.63 20.04
C ASP A 252 1.59 -4.61 21.45
N LYS A 253 2.21 -5.33 22.38
CA LYS A 253 1.79 -5.34 23.79
C LYS A 253 1.86 -3.98 24.46
N ALA A 254 2.85 -3.17 24.08
CA ALA A 254 3.09 -1.86 24.68
C ALA A 254 2.12 -0.79 24.12
N ASN A 255 1.67 -0.95 22.87
CA ASN A 255 0.80 0.00 22.20
C ASN A 255 -0.21 -0.70 21.28
N PRO A 256 -1.18 -1.43 21.85
CA PRO A 256 -2.23 -2.08 21.05
C PRO A 256 -3.10 -1.01 20.37
N SER A 257 -3.40 -1.22 19.10
CA SER A 257 -4.08 -0.21 18.28
C SER A 257 -5.16 -0.83 17.39
N TYR A 258 -6.09 0.01 16.95
CA TYR A 258 -7.04 -0.29 15.89
C TYR A 258 -6.61 0.40 14.59
N LEU A 259 -6.74 -0.30 13.47
CA LEU A 259 -6.49 0.24 12.14
C LEU A 259 -7.72 -0.03 11.26
N VAL A 260 -8.26 1.03 10.68
CA VAL A 260 -9.32 0.94 9.68
C VAL A 260 -8.73 1.40 8.34
N ILE A 261 -8.76 0.51 7.35
CA ILE A 261 -8.34 0.80 5.97
C ILE A 261 -9.60 0.89 5.13
N ALA A 262 -9.89 2.10 4.67
CA ALA A 262 -11.03 2.32 3.78
C ALA A 262 -10.60 2.27 2.31
N ASN A 263 -11.51 1.85 1.46
CA ASN A 263 -11.39 1.96 0.00
C ASN A 263 -12.48 2.89 -0.52
N ASP A 264 -12.20 3.54 -1.64
CA ASP A 264 -13.15 4.40 -2.33
C ASP A 264 -13.53 3.71 -3.65
N PRO A 265 -14.80 3.32 -3.85
CA PRO A 265 -15.22 2.64 -5.08
C PRO A 265 -14.94 3.43 -6.36
N GLU A 266 -14.97 4.77 -6.30
CA GLU A 266 -14.69 5.63 -7.45
C GLU A 266 -13.18 5.67 -7.80
N LYS A 267 -12.32 5.42 -6.81
CA LYS A 267 -10.85 5.47 -6.93
C LYS A 267 -10.18 4.13 -6.59
N GLU A 268 -10.93 3.04 -6.70
CA GLU A 268 -10.49 1.71 -6.26
C GLU A 268 -9.12 1.30 -6.82
N GLN A 269 -8.87 1.53 -8.11
CA GLN A 269 -7.60 1.16 -8.75
C GLN A 269 -6.40 1.90 -8.15
N VAL A 270 -6.56 3.14 -7.74
CA VAL A 270 -5.50 3.97 -7.15
C VAL A 270 -5.30 3.64 -5.68
N ILE A 271 -6.37 3.80 -4.91
CA ILE A 271 -6.33 3.63 -3.45
C ILE A 271 -6.11 2.17 -3.09
N GLY A 272 -6.78 1.23 -3.79
CA GLY A 272 -6.61 -0.20 -3.56
C GLY A 272 -5.18 -0.69 -3.79
N SER A 273 -4.48 -0.16 -4.80
CA SER A 273 -3.09 -0.53 -5.07
C SER A 273 -2.12 -0.03 -3.98
N LEU A 274 -2.32 1.16 -3.47
CA LEU A 274 -1.53 1.71 -2.36
C LEU A 274 -1.88 1.01 -1.04
N ASN A 275 -3.16 0.71 -0.80
CA ASN A 275 -3.59 -0.08 0.35
C ASN A 275 -3.00 -1.49 0.34
N ALA A 276 -2.78 -2.10 -0.83
CA ALA A 276 -2.13 -3.41 -0.93
C ALA A 276 -0.73 -3.42 -0.32
N LEU A 277 0.04 -2.32 -0.45
CA LEU A 277 1.34 -2.19 0.20
C LEU A 277 1.21 -2.11 1.72
N VAL A 278 0.25 -1.32 2.21
CA VAL A 278 -0.03 -1.20 3.65
C VAL A 278 -0.42 -2.56 4.23
N LEU A 279 -1.33 -3.27 3.57
CA LEU A 279 -1.78 -4.61 3.96
C LEU A 279 -0.65 -5.63 3.97
N ASN A 280 0.24 -5.61 2.98
CA ASN A 280 1.41 -6.49 2.94
C ASN A 280 2.33 -6.27 4.16
N ARG A 281 2.56 -5.01 4.55
CA ARG A 281 3.34 -4.70 5.75
C ARG A 281 2.63 -5.07 7.04
N LEU A 282 1.33 -4.77 7.11
CA LEU A 282 0.49 -5.13 8.26
C LEU A 282 0.57 -6.64 8.54
N ILE A 283 0.38 -7.48 7.52
CA ILE A 283 0.47 -8.94 7.65
C ILE A 283 1.80 -9.36 8.27
N THR A 284 2.90 -8.85 7.72
CA THR A 284 4.24 -9.20 8.20
C THR A 284 4.45 -8.78 9.65
N ARG A 285 3.89 -7.64 10.06
CA ARG A 285 4.03 -7.11 11.43
C ARG A 285 3.16 -7.85 12.44
N VAL A 286 1.93 -8.21 12.08
CA VAL A 286 1.01 -8.89 13.00
C VAL A 286 1.25 -10.40 13.05
N ASN A 287 1.68 -11.01 11.95
CA ASN A 287 1.94 -12.45 11.86
C ASN A 287 3.35 -12.80 12.35
N SER A 288 3.71 -12.31 13.52
CA SER A 288 5.02 -12.54 14.16
C SER A 288 4.86 -12.95 15.62
N LYS A 289 5.89 -13.63 16.15
CA LYS A 289 5.88 -14.09 17.54
C LYS A 289 5.94 -12.91 18.52
N GLY A 290 5.35 -13.12 19.69
CA GLY A 290 5.41 -12.16 20.80
C GLY A 290 4.31 -11.09 20.80
N ASN A 291 3.49 -11.03 19.78
CA ASN A 291 2.33 -10.13 19.67
C ASN A 291 1.17 -10.58 20.56
N ILE A 292 0.26 -9.65 20.88
CA ILE A 292 -1.05 -9.98 21.43
C ILE A 292 -1.95 -10.56 20.33
N PRO A 293 -3.05 -11.27 20.67
CA PRO A 293 -4.04 -11.69 19.68
C PRO A 293 -4.58 -10.51 18.88
N VAL A 294 -4.76 -10.71 17.58
CA VAL A 294 -5.31 -9.69 16.67
C VAL A 294 -6.34 -10.31 15.72
N SER A 295 -7.35 -9.54 15.37
CA SER A 295 -8.36 -9.90 14.38
C SER A 295 -8.19 -9.01 13.14
N ILE A 296 -8.17 -9.64 11.97
CA ILE A 296 -8.20 -8.98 10.65
C ILE A 296 -9.56 -9.30 10.05
N ILE A 297 -10.37 -8.26 9.83
CA ILE A 297 -11.71 -8.39 9.26
C ILE A 297 -11.72 -7.65 7.93
N VAL A 298 -11.96 -8.38 6.85
CA VAL A 298 -12.07 -7.85 5.49
C VAL A 298 -13.51 -8.03 5.05
N ASP A 299 -14.26 -6.93 4.98
CA ASP A 299 -15.69 -6.95 4.66
C ASP A 299 -15.96 -7.37 3.21
N GLU A 300 -15.19 -6.83 2.27
CA GLU A 300 -15.30 -7.14 0.84
C GLU A 300 -13.92 -7.40 0.23
N LEU A 301 -13.47 -8.66 0.25
CA LEU A 301 -12.13 -9.05 -0.20
C LEU A 301 -11.85 -8.72 -1.68
N PRO A 302 -12.80 -8.86 -2.63
CA PRO A 302 -12.56 -8.48 -4.02
C PRO A 302 -12.26 -7.01 -4.26
N THR A 303 -12.60 -6.10 -3.35
CA THR A 303 -12.27 -4.67 -3.51
C THR A 303 -10.83 -4.34 -3.19
N LEU A 304 -10.13 -5.23 -2.48
CA LEU A 304 -8.75 -5.07 -2.06
C LEU A 304 -7.90 -6.24 -2.55
N TYR A 305 -6.76 -5.95 -3.16
CA TYR A 305 -5.81 -7.01 -3.49
C TYR A 305 -4.94 -7.33 -2.27
N PHE A 306 -5.22 -8.44 -1.62
CA PHE A 306 -4.51 -8.88 -0.43
C PHE A 306 -3.46 -9.94 -0.79
N HIS A 307 -2.30 -9.48 -1.22
CA HIS A 307 -1.23 -10.35 -1.69
C HIS A 307 -0.83 -11.40 -0.62
N LYS A 308 -0.73 -12.67 -1.02
CA LYS A 308 -0.35 -13.80 -0.14
C LYS A 308 -1.29 -14.01 1.08
N ILE A 309 -2.56 -13.65 0.97
CA ILE A 309 -3.55 -13.89 2.02
C ILE A 309 -3.64 -15.37 2.43
N ASP A 310 -3.48 -16.29 1.48
CA ASP A 310 -3.43 -17.73 1.69
C ASP A 310 -2.32 -18.14 2.66
N ARG A 311 -1.14 -17.52 2.58
CA ARG A 311 -0.04 -17.76 3.52
C ARG A 311 -0.35 -17.23 4.91
N LEU A 312 -0.98 -16.05 4.99
CA LEU A 312 -1.41 -15.52 6.29
C LEU A 312 -2.34 -16.50 6.97
N ILE A 313 -3.42 -16.93 6.29
CA ILE A 313 -4.40 -17.85 6.88
C ILE A 313 -3.73 -19.14 7.34
N GLY A 314 -2.83 -19.71 6.53
CA GLY A 314 -2.11 -20.94 6.86
C GLY A 314 -1.16 -20.85 8.05
N THR A 315 -0.67 -19.66 8.40
CA THR A 315 0.30 -19.44 9.50
C THR A 315 -0.25 -18.63 10.68
N ALA A 316 -1.41 -18.03 10.51
CA ALA A 316 -2.02 -17.09 11.45
C ALA A 316 -2.28 -17.70 12.83
N ARG A 317 -2.68 -18.98 12.90
CA ARG A 317 -3.03 -19.67 14.15
C ARG A 317 -1.89 -19.64 15.17
N SER A 318 -0.65 -19.95 14.75
CA SER A 318 0.50 -19.99 15.65
C SER A 318 0.88 -18.62 16.21
N ASN A 319 0.48 -17.54 15.53
CA ASN A 319 0.74 -16.15 15.90
C ASN A 319 -0.50 -15.45 16.48
N LYS A 320 -1.57 -16.20 16.75
CA LYS A 320 -2.83 -15.70 17.33
C LYS A 320 -3.51 -14.62 16.48
N VAL A 321 -3.46 -14.78 15.16
CA VAL A 321 -4.15 -13.90 14.21
C VAL A 321 -5.42 -14.59 13.73
N ALA A 322 -6.57 -14.00 14.02
CA ALA A 322 -7.86 -14.40 13.47
C ALA A 322 -8.09 -13.65 12.17
N VAL A 323 -8.54 -14.36 11.13
CA VAL A 323 -8.80 -13.75 9.81
C VAL A 323 -10.24 -14.05 9.42
N THR A 324 -11.00 -13.01 9.14
CA THR A 324 -12.37 -13.08 8.62
C THR A 324 -12.40 -12.41 7.25
N LEU A 325 -12.87 -13.14 6.24
CA LEU A 325 -12.93 -12.67 4.86
C LEU A 325 -14.38 -12.68 4.39
N GLY A 326 -14.89 -11.53 3.98
CA GLY A 326 -16.17 -11.36 3.33
C GLY A 326 -16.02 -11.23 1.81
N PHE A 327 -16.94 -11.82 1.06
CA PHE A 327 -17.11 -11.64 -0.38
C PHE A 327 -18.54 -12.08 -0.78
N GLN A 328 -19.00 -11.66 -1.95
CA GLN A 328 -20.37 -11.95 -2.36
C GLN A 328 -20.48 -13.26 -3.15
N GLU A 329 -19.63 -13.46 -4.15
CA GLU A 329 -19.70 -14.62 -5.05
C GLU A 329 -18.30 -15.11 -5.44
N LEU A 330 -18.14 -16.42 -5.63
CA LEU A 330 -16.84 -17.02 -6.01
C LEU A 330 -16.23 -16.48 -7.29
N PRO A 331 -16.97 -16.21 -8.38
CA PRO A 331 -16.38 -15.65 -9.59
C PRO A 331 -15.70 -14.28 -9.40
N GLN A 332 -16.17 -13.47 -8.46
CA GLN A 332 -15.48 -12.20 -8.12
C GLN A 332 -14.10 -12.50 -7.52
N LEU A 333 -14.03 -13.47 -6.63
CA LEU A 333 -12.77 -13.88 -6.01
C LEU A 333 -11.83 -14.55 -7.03
N GLU A 334 -12.38 -15.34 -7.96
CA GLU A 334 -11.60 -15.95 -9.06
C GLU A 334 -11.03 -14.90 -10.00
N ALA A 335 -11.79 -13.86 -10.33
CA ALA A 335 -11.33 -12.76 -11.19
C ALA A 335 -10.07 -12.06 -10.64
N ASP A 336 -9.99 -11.89 -9.32
CA ASP A 336 -8.89 -11.16 -8.67
C ASP A 336 -7.69 -12.04 -8.30
N TYR A 337 -7.94 -13.26 -7.85
CA TYR A 337 -6.91 -14.17 -7.32
C TYR A 337 -6.57 -15.33 -8.26
N GLY A 338 -7.30 -15.46 -9.37
CA GLY A 338 -7.25 -16.62 -10.23
C GLY A 338 -7.84 -17.87 -9.56
N LYS A 339 -8.14 -18.90 -10.37
CA LYS A 339 -8.77 -20.14 -9.89
C LYS A 339 -7.98 -20.81 -8.75
N VAL A 340 -6.66 -20.90 -8.92
CA VAL A 340 -5.78 -21.53 -7.89
C VAL A 340 -5.74 -20.72 -6.61
N GLY A 341 -5.67 -19.38 -6.69
CA GLY A 341 -5.68 -18.49 -5.54
C GLY A 341 -7.01 -18.56 -4.79
N MET A 342 -8.13 -18.47 -5.48
CA MET A 342 -9.46 -18.64 -4.91
C MET A 342 -9.58 -19.99 -4.18
N GLN A 343 -9.20 -21.09 -4.81
CA GLN A 343 -9.24 -22.42 -4.21
C GLN A 343 -8.42 -22.51 -2.92
N LYS A 344 -7.22 -21.94 -2.90
CA LYS A 344 -6.38 -21.89 -1.69
C LYS A 344 -7.06 -21.13 -0.56
N ILE A 345 -7.66 -19.97 -0.86
CA ILE A 345 -8.34 -19.14 0.14
C ILE A 345 -9.50 -19.92 0.76
N ILE A 346 -10.42 -20.43 -0.05
CA ILE A 346 -11.64 -21.08 0.45
C ILE A 346 -11.36 -22.40 1.17
N THR A 347 -10.35 -23.19 0.74
CA THR A 347 -10.03 -24.46 1.37
C THR A 347 -9.24 -24.32 2.67
N THR A 348 -8.59 -23.18 2.89
CA THR A 348 -7.83 -22.91 4.13
C THR A 348 -8.73 -22.38 5.25
N CYS A 349 -9.91 -21.84 4.94
CA CYS A 349 -10.86 -21.36 5.92
C CYS A 349 -11.61 -22.52 6.57
N GLY A 350 -11.49 -22.65 7.90
CA GLY A 350 -12.17 -23.70 8.67
C GLY A 350 -13.63 -23.39 8.98
N ASN A 351 -14.00 -22.11 9.07
CA ASN A 351 -15.37 -21.65 9.30
C ASN A 351 -15.90 -20.98 8.05
N ILE A 352 -17.08 -21.38 7.60
CA ILE A 352 -17.74 -20.83 6.41
C ILE A 352 -19.18 -20.51 6.77
N PHE A 353 -19.58 -19.26 6.56
CA PHE A 353 -20.96 -18.82 6.76
C PHE A 353 -21.43 -18.09 5.51
N MET A 354 -22.63 -18.36 5.06
CA MET A 354 -23.19 -17.74 3.87
C MET A 354 -24.67 -17.41 4.03
N GLY A 355 -25.06 -16.29 3.47
CA GLY A 355 -26.43 -15.92 3.22
C GLY A 355 -26.92 -16.48 1.87
N ALA A 356 -27.96 -15.84 1.30
CA ALA A 356 -28.43 -16.19 -0.03
C ALA A 356 -27.34 -15.88 -1.07
N ALA A 357 -27.09 -16.84 -1.96
CA ALA A 357 -26.22 -16.68 -3.13
C ALA A 357 -27.04 -16.97 -4.40
N ARG A 358 -26.61 -16.41 -5.53
CA ARG A 358 -27.34 -16.58 -6.81
C ARG A 358 -26.49 -17.18 -7.90
N ASN A 359 -25.17 -17.03 -7.82
CA ASN A 359 -24.29 -17.59 -8.80
C ASN A 359 -24.25 -19.12 -8.71
N LYS A 360 -24.36 -19.80 -9.85
CA LYS A 360 -24.41 -21.26 -9.95
C LYS A 360 -23.18 -21.93 -9.34
N GLU A 361 -21.99 -21.40 -9.62
CA GLU A 361 -20.71 -21.95 -9.13
C GLU A 361 -20.61 -21.86 -7.61
N THR A 362 -20.99 -20.71 -7.03
CA THR A 362 -21.06 -20.51 -5.58
C THR A 362 -22.05 -21.49 -4.94
N LEU A 363 -23.22 -21.67 -5.53
CA LEU A 363 -24.25 -22.59 -5.04
C LEU A 363 -23.82 -24.06 -5.12
N GLU A 364 -23.19 -24.46 -6.23
CA GLU A 364 -22.68 -25.82 -6.42
C GLU A 364 -21.53 -26.12 -5.45
N TRP A 365 -20.60 -25.19 -5.26
CA TRP A 365 -19.54 -25.31 -4.26
C TRP A 365 -20.13 -25.48 -2.85
N ALA A 366 -21.06 -24.62 -2.46
CA ALA A 366 -21.68 -24.70 -1.15
C ALA A 366 -22.37 -26.04 -0.92
N GLN A 367 -23.18 -26.47 -1.90
CA GLN A 367 -23.94 -27.73 -1.82
C GLN A 367 -23.02 -28.96 -1.77
N ASN A 368 -21.98 -29.00 -2.61
CA ASN A 368 -21.15 -30.19 -2.80
C ASN A 368 -19.99 -30.25 -1.81
N ASP A 369 -19.26 -29.14 -1.64
CA ASP A 369 -17.98 -29.12 -0.94
C ASP A 369 -18.12 -28.65 0.52
N VAL A 370 -18.99 -27.65 0.79
CA VAL A 370 -19.20 -27.15 2.15
C VAL A 370 -20.17 -28.06 2.92
N PHE A 371 -21.37 -28.27 2.39
CA PHE A 371 -22.40 -29.02 3.11
C PHE A 371 -22.39 -30.50 2.82
N GLY A 372 -22.20 -30.89 1.55
CA GLY A 372 -22.16 -32.28 1.12
C GLY A 372 -23.49 -33.00 1.27
N LYS A 373 -23.39 -34.33 1.34
CA LYS A 373 -24.56 -35.23 1.45
C LYS A 373 -24.63 -35.88 2.82
N ALA A 374 -25.84 -36.09 3.31
CA ALA A 374 -26.10 -36.84 4.52
C ALA A 374 -27.12 -37.98 4.22
N LYS A 375 -27.03 -39.03 5.02
CA LYS A 375 -27.94 -40.15 4.96
C LYS A 375 -29.32 -39.71 5.51
N GLN A 376 -30.33 -39.76 4.66
CA GLN A 376 -31.71 -39.49 5.05
C GLN A 376 -32.48 -40.81 5.08
N THR A 377 -33.19 -41.04 6.19
CA THR A 377 -34.03 -42.20 6.35
C THR A 377 -35.48 -41.76 6.19
N SER A 378 -36.13 -42.28 5.17
CA SER A 378 -37.57 -42.09 4.96
C SER A 378 -38.35 -43.33 5.39
N ARG A 379 -39.42 -43.07 6.11
CA ARG A 379 -40.34 -44.13 6.57
C ARG A 379 -41.69 -43.94 5.90
N SER A 380 -42.03 -44.90 5.06
CA SER A 380 -43.37 -44.97 4.45
C SER A 380 -44.23 -45.99 5.19
N ILE A 381 -45.43 -45.63 5.53
CA ILE A 381 -46.41 -46.51 6.15
C ILE A 381 -47.54 -46.69 5.15
N SER A 382 -47.75 -47.92 4.71
CA SER A 382 -48.95 -48.33 3.90
C SER A 382 -49.90 -49.05 4.78
N ILE A 383 -51.15 -48.60 4.78
CA ILE A 383 -52.26 -49.21 5.55
C ILE A 383 -53.27 -49.76 4.52
N ASN A 384 -53.39 -51.08 4.42
CA ASN A 384 -54.44 -51.76 3.66
C ASN A 384 -55.31 -52.52 4.66
N ASP A 385 -56.56 -52.75 4.30
CA ASP A 385 -57.71 -53.21 5.11
C ASP A 385 -57.46 -54.14 6.31
N ASN A 386 -56.33 -54.80 6.43
CA ASN A 386 -55.92 -55.58 7.60
C ASN A 386 -54.39 -55.71 7.80
N LYS A 387 -53.58 -54.95 7.03
CA LYS A 387 -52.13 -55.03 7.17
C LYS A 387 -51.50 -53.63 7.17
N VAL A 388 -50.66 -53.38 8.14
CA VAL A 388 -49.78 -52.23 8.18
C VAL A 388 -48.39 -52.67 7.71
N SER A 389 -47.90 -52.06 6.64
CA SER A 389 -46.56 -52.29 6.13
C SER A 389 -45.74 -51.04 6.32
N THR A 390 -44.59 -51.17 6.94
CA THR A 390 -43.63 -50.09 7.13
C THR A 390 -42.42 -50.34 6.26
N THR A 391 -42.16 -49.46 5.31
CA THR A 391 -40.93 -49.47 4.49
C THR A 391 -39.98 -48.38 4.98
N ILE A 392 -38.77 -48.78 5.37
CA ILE A 392 -37.69 -47.86 5.69
C ILE A 392 -36.77 -47.84 4.50
N SER A 393 -36.61 -46.69 3.91
CA SER A 393 -35.62 -46.47 2.81
C SER A 393 -34.62 -45.45 3.22
N GLU A 394 -33.35 -45.72 2.91
CA GLU A 394 -32.22 -44.84 3.17
C GLU A 394 -31.70 -44.30 1.84
N LYS A 395 -31.54 -42.99 1.76
CA LYS A 395 -31.04 -42.31 0.59
C LYS A 395 -29.99 -41.29 1.01
N MET A 396 -28.92 -41.18 0.24
CA MET A 396 -27.98 -40.06 0.37
C MET A 396 -28.55 -38.84 -0.34
N ASP A 397 -28.83 -37.79 0.41
CA ASP A 397 -29.36 -36.55 -0.16
C ASP A 397 -28.51 -35.34 0.34
N TYR A 398 -28.56 -34.22 -0.39
CA TYR A 398 -27.85 -33.03 0.02
C TYR A 398 -28.34 -32.49 1.35
N LEU A 399 -27.40 -32.15 2.24
CA LEU A 399 -27.75 -31.61 3.55
C LEU A 399 -28.39 -30.22 3.41
N VAL A 400 -27.82 -29.38 2.56
CA VAL A 400 -28.38 -28.07 2.19
C VAL A 400 -28.37 -27.98 0.66
N PRO A 401 -29.51 -28.22 -0.03
CA PRO A 401 -29.60 -28.10 -1.48
C PRO A 401 -29.36 -26.67 -1.97
N ALA A 402 -28.80 -26.51 -3.15
CA ALA A 402 -28.54 -25.22 -3.80
C ALA A 402 -29.79 -24.31 -3.86
N ALA A 403 -30.96 -24.89 -4.17
CA ALA A 403 -32.21 -24.16 -4.18
C ALA A 403 -32.58 -23.55 -2.82
N LYS A 404 -32.30 -24.27 -1.74
CA LYS A 404 -32.54 -23.76 -0.38
C LYS A 404 -31.63 -22.59 -0.01
N ILE A 405 -30.39 -22.61 -0.50
CA ILE A 405 -29.44 -21.49 -0.31
C ILE A 405 -29.89 -20.28 -1.15
N ALA A 406 -30.29 -20.50 -2.39
CA ALA A 406 -30.74 -19.43 -3.30
C ALA A 406 -31.98 -18.70 -2.79
N ASP A 407 -32.88 -19.43 -2.12
CA ASP A 407 -34.15 -18.92 -1.63
C ASP A 407 -34.10 -18.44 -0.17
N MET A 408 -32.91 -18.34 0.44
CA MET A 408 -32.80 -17.85 1.80
C MET A 408 -33.29 -16.40 1.94
N ALA A 409 -34.19 -16.19 2.87
CA ALA A 409 -34.63 -14.84 3.23
C ALA A 409 -33.57 -14.09 4.08
N THR A 410 -33.67 -12.78 4.10
CA THR A 410 -32.81 -11.94 4.93
C THR A 410 -32.80 -12.43 6.39
N GLY A 411 -31.62 -12.50 6.96
CA GLY A 411 -31.40 -12.98 8.33
C GLY A 411 -31.23 -14.49 8.47
N TRP A 412 -31.26 -15.25 7.37
CA TRP A 412 -30.92 -16.67 7.41
C TRP A 412 -29.47 -16.89 7.01
N LEU A 413 -28.83 -17.85 7.68
CA LEU A 413 -27.46 -18.29 7.42
C LEU A 413 -27.39 -19.81 7.27
N ALA A 414 -26.61 -20.26 6.30
CA ALA A 414 -26.10 -21.61 6.23
C ALA A 414 -24.60 -21.56 6.53
N GLY A 415 -24.08 -22.49 7.32
CA GLY A 415 -22.68 -22.43 7.74
C GLY A 415 -22.10 -23.77 8.15
N GLN A 416 -20.77 -23.80 8.13
CA GLN A 416 -19.97 -24.86 8.69
C GLN A 416 -18.96 -24.23 9.67
N ALA A 417 -18.94 -24.69 10.91
CA ALA A 417 -17.95 -24.36 11.90
C ALA A 417 -16.87 -25.45 11.97
N ALA A 418 -15.62 -25.04 12.15
CA ALA A 418 -14.55 -25.98 12.43
C ALA A 418 -14.75 -26.64 13.79
N ARG A 419 -14.40 -27.92 13.88
CA ARG A 419 -14.27 -28.59 15.15
C ARG A 419 -12.96 -28.17 15.78
N ASP A 420 -13.01 -27.35 16.80
CA ASP A 420 -11.83 -26.95 17.56
C ASP A 420 -12.07 -27.24 19.05
N PHE A 421 -11.24 -28.07 19.61
CA PHE A 421 -11.25 -28.37 21.04
C PHE A 421 -10.26 -27.42 21.71
N THR A 422 -10.78 -26.34 22.26
CA THR A 422 -9.98 -25.42 23.08
C THR A 422 -9.86 -25.95 24.52
N ALA A 423 -8.95 -25.40 25.32
CA ALA A 423 -8.79 -25.75 26.73
C ALA A 423 -10.09 -25.56 27.54
N THR A 424 -11.04 -24.76 27.07
CA THR A 424 -12.36 -24.61 27.66
C THR A 424 -13.18 -25.90 27.55
N ASP A 425 -12.88 -26.72 26.57
CA ASP A 425 -13.53 -27.99 26.30
C ASP A 425 -12.92 -29.13 27.12
N GLU A 426 -11.89 -28.87 27.96
CA GLU A 426 -11.37 -29.88 28.90
C GLU A 426 -12.46 -30.43 29.83
N ARG A 427 -13.45 -29.60 30.20
CA ARG A 427 -14.65 -30.09 30.93
C ARG A 427 -15.44 -31.09 30.10
N MET A 428 -15.46 -30.88 28.81
CA MET A 428 -16.15 -31.71 27.86
C MET A 428 -15.34 -32.95 27.52
N LEU A 429 -14.02 -32.84 27.39
CA LEU A 429 -13.14 -33.98 27.18
C LEU A 429 -13.16 -34.96 28.34
N ASN A 430 -13.54 -34.52 29.53
CA ASN A 430 -13.75 -35.38 30.70
C ASN A 430 -15.14 -36.04 30.76
N HIS A 431 -16.05 -35.67 29.87
CA HIS A 431 -17.33 -36.34 29.69
C HIS A 431 -17.22 -37.33 28.53
N PHE A 432 -17.22 -38.60 28.87
CA PHE A 432 -16.96 -39.73 28.00
C PHE A 432 -17.84 -39.83 26.75
N ASP A 433 -18.99 -39.19 26.75
CA ASP A 433 -20.01 -39.28 25.68
C ASP A 433 -20.07 -38.08 24.76
N ILE A 434 -19.13 -37.12 24.84
CA ILE A 434 -19.14 -35.89 24.05
C ILE A 434 -19.06 -36.17 22.58
N GLU A 435 -18.19 -37.08 22.14
CA GLU A 435 -18.08 -37.46 20.74
C GLU A 435 -19.37 -38.08 20.19
N GLN A 436 -20.23 -38.56 21.07
CA GLN A 436 -21.52 -39.17 20.70
C GLN A 436 -22.71 -38.26 20.87
N SER A 437 -22.57 -37.10 21.51
CA SER A 437 -23.67 -36.16 21.65
C SER A 437 -24.05 -35.55 20.29
N GLU A 438 -25.32 -35.37 20.02
CA GLU A 438 -25.82 -34.78 18.78
C GLU A 438 -25.29 -33.37 18.57
N GLU A 439 -24.99 -32.65 19.63
CA GLU A 439 -24.42 -31.30 19.63
C GLU A 439 -23.01 -31.24 19.03
N PHE A 440 -22.23 -32.29 19.24
CA PHE A 440 -20.84 -32.38 18.72
C PHE A 440 -20.70 -33.15 17.41
N LYS A 441 -21.74 -33.84 16.96
CA LYS A 441 -21.74 -34.59 15.71
C LYS A 441 -21.90 -33.69 14.51
N THR A 442 -22.53 -32.54 14.65
CA THR A 442 -22.80 -31.64 13.56
C THR A 442 -21.98 -30.35 13.71
N THR A 443 -21.25 -30.00 12.67
CA THR A 443 -20.56 -28.71 12.50
C THR A 443 -21.27 -27.84 11.47
N LYS A 444 -22.39 -28.29 10.94
CA LYS A 444 -23.13 -27.64 9.84
C LYS A 444 -24.46 -27.13 10.36
N TYR A 445 -24.72 -25.86 10.10
CA TYR A 445 -25.86 -25.12 10.64
C TYR A 445 -26.68 -24.50 9.51
N PHE A 446 -28.00 -24.49 9.70
CA PHE A 446 -28.90 -23.67 8.90
C PHE A 446 -29.87 -23.01 9.90
N CYS A 447 -29.67 -21.72 10.11
CA CYS A 447 -30.37 -21.03 11.19
C CYS A 447 -30.78 -19.61 10.77
N LYS A 448 -31.80 -19.11 11.47
CA LYS A 448 -32.15 -17.69 11.38
C LYS A 448 -31.32 -16.92 12.41
N THR A 449 -30.64 -15.89 11.98
CA THR A 449 -29.96 -14.98 12.88
C THR A 449 -30.96 -14.10 13.61
N HIS A 450 -30.67 -13.81 14.85
CA HIS A 450 -31.48 -12.93 15.66
C HIS A 450 -30.74 -11.61 15.89
N PHE A 451 -31.24 -10.54 15.31
CA PHE A 451 -30.69 -9.20 15.49
C PHE A 451 -31.54 -8.45 16.53
N ASP A 452 -30.89 -7.98 17.58
CA ASP A 452 -31.49 -7.03 18.51
C ASP A 452 -31.38 -5.61 17.93
N MET A 453 -32.37 -5.27 17.11
CA MET A 453 -32.38 -3.95 16.41
C MET A 453 -32.41 -2.77 17.38
N LYS A 454 -32.95 -2.97 18.59
CA LYS A 454 -32.96 -1.91 19.61
C LYS A 454 -31.55 -1.65 20.12
N LYS A 455 -30.81 -2.73 20.40
CA LYS A 455 -29.40 -2.63 20.85
C LYS A 455 -28.49 -2.07 19.77
N ILE A 456 -28.67 -2.51 18.52
CA ILE A 456 -27.91 -1.98 17.38
C ILE A 456 -28.13 -0.47 17.25
N LYS A 457 -29.37 -0.01 17.31
CA LYS A 457 -29.68 1.41 17.22
C LYS A 457 -29.13 2.20 18.40
N ASP A 458 -29.19 1.66 19.61
CA ASP A 458 -28.57 2.28 20.77
C ASP A 458 -27.05 2.42 20.63
N GLU A 459 -26.38 1.41 20.09
CA GLU A 459 -24.94 1.48 19.77
C GLU A 459 -24.63 2.51 18.66
N GLU A 460 -25.45 2.61 17.62
CA GLU A 460 -25.32 3.61 16.57
C GLU A 460 -25.48 5.04 17.12
N ASP A 461 -26.47 5.27 17.99
CA ASP A 461 -26.71 6.57 18.62
C ASP A 461 -25.56 7.00 19.55
N HIS A 462 -24.78 6.04 20.06
CA HIS A 462 -23.62 6.27 20.92
C HIS A 462 -22.27 6.12 20.21
N TYR A 463 -22.27 6.05 18.89
CA TYR A 463 -21.05 5.89 18.10
C TYR A 463 -20.07 7.04 18.33
N VAL A 464 -18.86 6.69 18.74
CA VAL A 464 -17.75 7.62 18.87
C VAL A 464 -16.87 7.52 17.62
N PRO A 465 -16.73 8.57 16.82
CA PRO A 465 -15.89 8.52 15.65
C PRO A 465 -14.44 8.26 16.03
N LEU A 466 -13.74 7.52 15.18
CA LEU A 466 -12.30 7.25 15.37
C LEU A 466 -11.53 8.57 15.43
N PRO A 467 -10.60 8.71 16.39
CA PRO A 467 -9.77 9.90 16.47
C PRO A 467 -8.92 10.03 15.21
N LYS A 468 -8.76 11.22 14.70
CA LYS A 468 -7.84 11.54 13.62
C LYS A 468 -6.53 12.05 14.23
N ILE A 469 -5.40 11.54 13.76
CA ILE A 469 -4.07 11.99 14.21
C ILE A 469 -3.78 13.36 13.63
N TYR A 470 -4.21 13.59 12.38
CA TYR A 470 -4.12 14.90 11.74
C TYR A 470 -5.46 15.34 11.15
N GLU A 471 -5.84 16.58 11.43
CA GLU A 471 -7.06 17.20 10.92
C GLU A 471 -6.78 18.59 10.34
N PHE A 472 -7.18 18.82 9.10
CA PHE A 472 -7.11 20.15 8.48
C PHE A 472 -8.17 21.05 9.05
N LYS A 473 -7.84 22.30 9.31
CA LYS A 473 -8.78 23.29 9.86
C LYS A 473 -9.94 23.59 8.89
N ASN A 474 -9.67 23.54 7.59
CA ASN A 474 -10.64 23.79 6.53
C ASN A 474 -10.11 23.26 5.19
N ASP A 475 -10.96 23.25 4.16
CA ASP A 475 -10.63 22.74 2.82
C ASP A 475 -9.51 23.54 2.14
N ARG A 476 -9.43 24.85 2.40
CA ARG A 476 -8.36 25.69 1.84
C ARG A 476 -7.00 25.34 2.41
N GLU A 477 -6.91 25.15 3.73
CA GLU A 477 -5.67 24.68 4.37
C GLU A 477 -5.27 23.29 3.82
N LYS A 478 -6.25 22.40 3.67
CA LYS A 478 -6.04 21.08 3.09
C LYS A 478 -5.41 21.18 1.70
N GLU A 479 -6.02 21.96 0.81
CA GLU A 479 -5.53 22.13 -0.57
C GLU A 479 -4.10 22.71 -0.60
N ILE A 480 -3.83 23.74 0.20
CA ILE A 480 -2.49 24.35 0.30
C ILE A 480 -1.46 23.32 0.79
N MET A 481 -1.78 22.58 1.85
CA MET A 481 -0.84 21.61 2.43
C MET A 481 -0.56 20.42 1.49
N LEU A 482 -1.61 19.92 0.83
CA LEU A 482 -1.46 18.85 -0.15
C LEU A 482 -0.57 19.27 -1.33
N ASN A 483 -0.84 20.44 -1.91
CA ASN A 483 -0.07 20.97 -3.03
C ASN A 483 1.38 21.30 -2.63
N ARG A 484 1.58 21.87 -1.44
CA ARG A 484 2.92 22.14 -0.92
C ARG A 484 3.73 20.85 -0.74
N ASN A 485 3.12 19.81 -0.17
CA ASN A 485 3.78 18.52 -0.02
C ASN A 485 4.11 17.87 -1.36
N PHE A 486 3.19 17.96 -2.32
CA PHE A 486 3.39 17.44 -3.68
C PHE A 486 4.57 18.13 -4.39
N LYS A 487 4.62 19.46 -4.33
CA LYS A 487 5.75 20.25 -4.88
C LYS A 487 7.06 19.89 -4.19
N ARG A 488 7.06 19.83 -2.85
CA ARG A 488 8.26 19.47 -2.06
C ARG A 488 8.89 18.16 -2.52
N VAL A 489 8.11 17.08 -2.67
CA VAL A 489 8.63 15.79 -3.09
C VAL A 489 9.27 15.86 -4.48
N ASN A 490 8.61 16.54 -5.42
CA ASN A 490 9.16 16.67 -6.77
C ASN A 490 10.44 17.50 -6.79
N GLU A 491 10.52 18.59 -6.02
CA GLU A 491 11.71 19.42 -5.87
C GLU A 491 12.86 18.65 -5.21
N GLU A 492 12.59 17.81 -4.20
CA GLU A 492 13.57 16.96 -3.54
C GLU A 492 14.17 15.93 -4.51
N VAL A 493 13.33 15.32 -5.35
CA VAL A 493 13.79 14.38 -6.39
C VAL A 493 14.58 15.12 -7.47
N ASP A 494 14.16 16.31 -7.91
CA ASP A 494 14.90 17.12 -8.89
C ASP A 494 16.30 17.48 -8.37
N LYS A 495 16.37 17.91 -7.12
CA LYS A 495 17.64 18.22 -6.46
C LYS A 495 18.55 17.01 -6.43
N MET A 496 18.02 15.88 -5.94
CA MET A 496 18.75 14.63 -5.86
C MET A 496 19.33 14.22 -7.23
N VAL A 497 18.49 14.26 -8.27
CA VAL A 497 18.93 13.91 -9.64
C VAL A 497 20.05 14.81 -10.12
N LYS A 498 19.94 16.14 -9.91
CA LYS A 498 20.98 17.08 -10.29
C LYS A 498 22.29 16.85 -9.54
N GLU A 499 22.23 16.66 -8.23
CA GLU A 499 23.39 16.39 -7.39
C GLU A 499 24.11 15.10 -7.81
N LEU A 500 23.37 14.02 -8.05
CA LEU A 500 23.95 12.72 -8.42
C LEU A 500 24.52 12.69 -9.85
N LEU A 501 23.99 13.51 -10.74
CA LEU A 501 24.51 13.63 -12.12
C LEU A 501 25.61 14.71 -12.27
N GLY A 502 26.01 15.35 -11.16
CA GLY A 502 27.02 16.42 -11.19
C GLY A 502 26.54 17.68 -11.93
N MET A 503 25.21 17.90 -11.94
CA MET A 503 24.55 19.06 -12.58
C MET A 503 24.20 20.14 -11.53
N ALA A 504 24.68 20.00 -10.30
CA ALA A 504 24.43 20.91 -9.19
C ALA A 504 25.53 21.91 -8.94
#